data_710893f6ac46ed98d3126e04b9b05c1b
#
_entry.id   710893f6ac46ed98d3126e04b9b05c1b
#
_cell.length_a   1.000
_cell.length_b   1.000
_cell.length_c   1.000
_cell.angle_alpha   90.00
_cell.angle_beta   90.00
_cell.angle_gamma   90.00
#
_symmetry.space_group_name_H-M   'P 1'
#
loop_
_entity.id
_entity.type
_entity.pdbx_description
1 polymer ?
#
loop_
_entity_poly.entity_id
_entity_poly.type
_entity_poly.pdbx_seq_one_letter_code
_entity_poly.pdbx_strand_id
1 'polypeptide(L)'
;MVTYKVNILKNANDDLNWFRKNDKNSYVKVFDLVREIMVSPGEGRGKPERLKYFEKEVYSRRINHKDRLVYTIYEDLKEIDISSCKGHY
;
A
#
# COMPACT_ATOMS: atom_id res chain seq x y z
N MET A 1 -21.47 -3.83 0.60
CA MET A 1 -20.07 -3.81 0.14
C MET A 1 -19.15 -4.12 1.30
N VAL A 2 -18.23 -5.04 1.12
CA VAL A 2 -17.25 -5.39 2.14
C VAL A 2 -16.01 -4.52 1.95
N THR A 3 -15.57 -3.86 3.02
CA THR A 3 -14.32 -3.12 3.02
C THR A 3 -13.33 -3.80 3.95
N TYR A 4 -12.05 -3.66 3.61
CA TYR A 4 -10.99 -4.24 4.42
C TYR A 4 -10.54 -3.22 5.47
N LYS A 5 -10.19 -3.72 6.65
CA LYS A 5 -9.55 -2.89 7.67
C LYS A 5 -8.08 -2.72 7.30
N VAL A 6 -7.59 -1.48 7.27
CA VAL A 6 -6.20 -1.20 6.89
C VAL A 6 -5.40 -0.86 8.14
N ASN A 7 -4.28 -1.55 8.30
CA ASN A 7 -3.31 -1.30 9.37
C ASN A 7 -2.04 -0.73 8.74
N ILE A 8 -1.59 0.41 9.23
CA ILE A 8 -0.34 1.01 8.75
C ILE A 8 0.76 0.63 9.74
N LEU A 9 1.68 -0.23 9.29
CA LEU A 9 2.75 -0.72 10.14
C LEU A 9 3.82 0.35 10.36
N LYS A 10 4.70 0.11 11.32
CA LYS A 10 5.66 1.12 11.75
C LYS A 10 6.51 1.68 10.62
N ASN A 11 7.08 0.80 9.78
CA ASN A 11 7.93 1.27 8.68
C ASN A 11 7.15 2.12 7.67
N ALA A 12 5.93 1.71 7.35
CA ALA A 12 5.08 2.49 6.46
C ALA A 12 4.74 3.85 7.06
N ASN A 13 4.47 3.87 8.37
CA ASN A 13 4.17 5.12 9.05
C ASN A 13 5.38 6.07 9.04
N ASP A 14 6.59 5.54 9.24
CA ASP A 14 7.81 6.33 9.14
C ASP A 14 7.99 6.88 7.73
N ASP A 15 7.73 6.07 6.71
CA ASP A 15 7.79 6.49 5.30
C ASP A 15 6.77 7.60 5.02
N LEU A 16 5.56 7.48 5.55
CA LEU A 16 4.52 8.49 5.39
C LEU A 16 4.93 9.82 6.03
N ASN A 17 5.55 9.77 7.19
CA ASN A 17 6.06 10.98 7.84
C ASN A 17 7.12 11.66 6.98
N TRP A 18 7.98 10.88 6.34
CA TRP A 18 8.98 11.43 5.41
C TRP A 18 8.31 12.11 4.21
N PHE A 19 7.31 11.46 3.57
CA PHE A 19 6.57 12.05 2.46
C PHE A 19 5.87 13.33 2.87
N ARG A 20 5.24 13.34 4.03
CA ARG A 20 4.53 14.51 4.53
C ARG A 20 5.44 15.75 4.59
N LYS A 21 6.71 15.53 4.95
CA LYS A 21 7.69 16.62 5.07
C LYS A 21 8.37 16.96 3.75
N ASN A 22 8.58 15.98 2.89
CA ASN A 22 9.48 16.13 1.74
C ASN A 22 8.81 15.97 0.38
N ASP A 23 7.64 15.32 0.29
CA ASP A 23 6.98 15.03 -0.98
C ASP A 23 5.47 14.91 -0.75
N LYS A 24 4.82 16.04 -0.67
CA LYS A 24 3.39 16.08 -0.36
C LYS A 24 2.52 15.41 -1.42
N ASN A 25 2.93 15.45 -2.68
CA ASN A 25 2.17 14.80 -3.76
C ASN A 25 2.13 13.28 -3.55
N SER A 26 3.28 12.69 -3.21
CA SER A 26 3.33 11.27 -2.91
C SER A 26 2.57 10.93 -1.63
N TYR A 27 2.62 11.80 -0.64
CA TYR A 27 1.85 11.62 0.59
C TYR A 27 0.35 11.50 0.30
N VAL A 28 -0.19 12.43 -0.48
CA VAL A 28 -1.60 12.41 -0.88
C VAL A 28 -1.91 11.16 -1.71
N LYS A 29 -1.01 10.81 -2.64
CA LYS A 29 -1.19 9.65 -3.51
C LYS A 29 -1.33 8.35 -2.71
N VAL A 30 -0.55 8.19 -1.64
CA VAL A 30 -0.64 7.00 -0.78
C VAL A 30 -2.06 6.85 -0.24
N PHE A 31 -2.66 7.93 0.27
CA PHE A 31 -4.00 7.84 0.82
C PHE A 31 -5.07 7.59 -0.24
N ASP A 32 -4.88 8.11 -1.45
CA ASP A 32 -5.77 7.80 -2.57
C ASP A 32 -5.72 6.31 -2.89
N LEU A 33 -4.51 5.73 -2.92
CA LEU A 33 -4.35 4.30 -3.17
C LEU A 33 -4.94 3.46 -2.03
N VAL A 34 -4.74 3.87 -0.79
CA VAL A 34 -5.29 3.15 0.36
C VAL A 34 -6.81 3.08 0.29
N ARG A 35 -7.47 4.17 -0.11
CA ARG A 35 -8.94 4.15 -0.27
C ARG A 35 -9.38 3.12 -1.31
N GLU A 36 -8.64 2.99 -2.41
CA GLU A 36 -8.96 1.98 -3.41
C GLU A 36 -8.69 0.57 -2.89
N ILE A 37 -7.57 0.38 -2.20
CA ILE A 37 -7.19 -0.91 -1.66
C ILE A 37 -8.24 -1.44 -0.67
N MET A 38 -8.83 -0.57 0.12
CA MET A 38 -9.87 -0.95 1.08
C MET A 38 -11.07 -1.60 0.41
N VAL A 39 -11.34 -1.27 -0.83
CA VAL A 39 -12.51 -1.77 -1.56
C VAL A 39 -12.11 -2.86 -2.55
N SER A 40 -10.99 -2.67 -3.26
CA SER A 40 -10.53 -3.58 -4.31
C SER A 40 -9.02 -3.77 -4.21
N PRO A 41 -8.55 -4.62 -3.29
CA PRO A 41 -7.11 -4.71 -3.03
C PRO A 41 -6.28 -5.27 -4.18
N GLY A 42 -6.89 -6.02 -5.10
CA GLY A 42 -6.17 -6.60 -6.24
C GLY A 42 -6.26 -5.81 -7.53
N GLU A 43 -7.02 -4.71 -7.55
CA GLU A 43 -7.29 -3.95 -8.77
C GLU A 43 -7.24 -2.45 -8.49
N GLY A 44 -7.04 -1.66 -9.55
CA GLY A 44 -7.12 -0.22 -9.46
C GLY A 44 -5.85 0.47 -9.92
N ARG A 45 -5.70 1.74 -9.51
CA ARG A 45 -4.58 2.58 -9.92
C ARG A 45 -3.25 2.13 -9.30
N GLY A 46 -2.16 2.55 -9.92
CA GLY A 46 -0.82 2.24 -9.43
C GLY A 46 -0.32 0.88 -9.87
N LYS A 47 -1.00 0.23 -10.83
CA LYS A 47 -0.61 -1.08 -11.37
C LYS A 47 -0.36 -2.10 -10.26
N PRO A 48 -1.41 -2.51 -9.52
CA PRO A 48 -1.22 -3.49 -8.45
C PRO A 48 -0.61 -4.77 -9.00
N GLU A 49 0.45 -5.23 -8.35
CA GLU A 49 1.22 -6.39 -8.78
C GLU A 49 1.46 -7.30 -7.59
N ARG A 50 1.10 -8.58 -7.73
CA ARG A 50 1.38 -9.56 -6.69
C ARG A 50 2.85 -9.95 -6.75
N LEU A 51 3.52 -9.90 -5.60
CA LEU A 51 4.94 -10.23 -5.48
C LEU A 51 5.09 -11.74 -5.32
N LYS A 52 5.77 -12.38 -6.28
CA LYS A 52 5.76 -13.83 -6.47
C LYS A 52 6.44 -14.66 -5.40
N TYR A 53 7.43 -14.10 -4.71
CA TYR A 53 8.30 -14.88 -3.83
C TYR A 53 7.87 -14.86 -2.36
N PHE A 54 6.65 -14.43 -2.09
CA PHE A 54 6.10 -14.41 -0.74
C PHE A 54 5.01 -15.46 -0.61
N GLU A 55 4.99 -16.17 0.49
CA GLU A 55 3.92 -17.13 0.79
C GLU A 55 2.59 -16.43 0.98
N LYS A 56 2.63 -15.28 1.63
CA LYS A 56 1.44 -14.46 1.84
C LYS A 56 1.09 -13.69 0.56
N GLU A 57 -0.12 -13.22 0.52
CA GLU A 57 -0.63 -12.43 -0.62
C GLU A 57 -0.13 -11.00 -0.52
N VAL A 58 1.09 -10.76 -0.97
CA VAL A 58 1.75 -9.45 -0.92
C VAL A 58 1.65 -8.78 -2.27
N TYR A 59 1.22 -7.52 -2.25
CA TYR A 59 1.08 -6.71 -3.46
C TYR A 59 1.89 -5.42 -3.36
N SER A 60 2.18 -4.82 -4.52
CA SER A 60 2.72 -3.47 -4.57
C SER A 60 1.90 -2.63 -5.54
N ARG A 61 1.84 -1.32 -5.28
CA ARG A 61 1.28 -0.32 -6.20
C ARG A 61 2.25 0.82 -6.33
N ARG A 62 2.33 1.41 -7.53
CA ARG A 62 3.21 2.55 -7.79
C ARG A 62 2.65 3.81 -7.14
N ILE A 63 3.49 4.50 -6.38
CA ILE A 63 3.18 5.82 -5.84
C ILE A 63 3.72 6.90 -6.78
N ASN A 64 4.98 6.72 -7.20
CA ASN A 64 5.68 7.59 -8.15
C ASN A 64 6.72 6.75 -8.89
N HIS A 65 7.68 7.37 -9.59
CA HIS A 65 8.70 6.65 -10.38
C HIS A 65 9.50 5.64 -9.58
N LYS A 66 9.81 5.97 -8.33
CA LYS A 66 10.75 5.16 -7.54
C LYS A 66 10.14 4.50 -6.33
N ASP A 67 8.99 4.97 -5.88
CA ASP A 67 8.40 4.50 -4.62
C ASP A 67 7.18 3.62 -4.86
N ARG A 68 7.07 2.57 -4.04
CA ARG A 68 5.97 1.61 -4.11
C ARG A 68 5.29 1.48 -2.75
N LEU A 69 3.97 1.38 -2.80
CA LEU A 69 3.17 1.02 -1.63
C LEU A 69 3.12 -0.50 -1.58
N VAL A 70 3.65 -1.10 -0.52
CA VAL A 70 3.68 -2.55 -0.35
C VAL A 70 2.72 -2.95 0.75
N TYR A 71 1.84 -3.92 0.45
CA TYR A 71 0.81 -4.32 1.39
C TYR A 71 0.53 -5.82 1.29
N THR A 72 0.03 -6.38 2.38
CA THR A 72 -0.33 -7.80 2.49
C THR A 72 -1.83 -7.90 2.74
N ILE A 73 -2.49 -8.78 1.98
CA ILE A 73 -3.94 -9.01 2.10
C ILE A 73 -4.17 -10.27 2.93
N TYR A 74 -4.98 -10.15 3.97
CA TYR A 74 -5.45 -11.27 4.79
C TYR A 74 -6.94 -11.45 4.51
N GLU A 75 -7.25 -12.28 3.51
CA GLU A 75 -8.63 -12.45 3.03
C GLU A 75 -9.59 -12.97 4.09
N ASP A 76 -9.13 -13.92 4.87
CA ASP A 76 -9.96 -14.54 5.92
C ASP A 76 -10.32 -13.55 7.02
N LEU A 77 -9.45 -12.59 7.31
CA LEU A 77 -9.66 -11.57 8.32
C LEU A 77 -10.28 -10.29 7.77
N LYS A 78 -10.30 -10.14 6.45
CA LYS A 78 -10.65 -8.89 5.76
C LYS A 78 -9.81 -7.73 6.28
N GLU A 79 -8.51 -7.96 6.38
CA GLU A 79 -7.54 -6.95 6.82
C GLU A 79 -6.39 -6.84 5.83
N ILE A 80 -5.77 -5.67 5.81
CA ILE A 80 -4.63 -5.36 4.95
C ILE A 80 -3.59 -4.66 5.81
N ASP A 81 -2.34 -5.15 5.76
CA ASP A 81 -1.23 -4.48 6.41
C ASP A 81 -0.43 -3.72 5.37
N ILE A 82 -0.25 -2.42 5.58
CA ILE A 82 0.65 -1.59 4.76
C ILE A 82 2.03 -1.68 5.40
N SER A 83 2.98 -2.34 4.70
CA SER A 83 4.29 -2.61 5.28
C SER A 83 5.34 -1.56 4.94
N SER A 84 5.27 -0.94 3.75
CA SER A 84 6.20 0.13 3.39
C SER A 84 5.61 0.99 2.28
N CYS A 85 6.13 2.21 2.14
CA CYS A 85 5.68 3.17 1.13
C CYS A 85 6.85 3.78 0.36
N LYS A 86 8.08 3.52 0.76
CA LYS A 86 9.24 4.18 0.19
C LYS A 86 10.21 3.15 -0.36
N GLY A 87 10.80 3.44 -1.54
CA GLY A 87 11.66 2.50 -2.23
C GLY A 87 10.86 1.59 -3.16
N HIS A 88 11.55 0.66 -3.82
CA HIS A 88 10.91 -0.27 -4.76
C HIS A 88 11.69 -1.59 -4.80
N TYR A 89 11.06 -2.58 -5.38
CA TYR A 89 11.62 -3.92 -5.56
C TYR A 89 12.17 -4.10 -6.96
#